data_06896016bae352522685f47b165bdf1d
#
_entry.id   06896016bae352522685f47b165bdf1d
#
_cell.length_a   1.000
_cell.length_b   1.000
_cell.length_c   1.000
_cell.angle_alpha   90.00
_cell.angle_beta   90.00
_cell.angle_gamma   90.00
#
_symmetry.space_group_name_H-M   'P 1'
#
loop_
_entity.id
_entity.type
_entity.pdbx_description
1 polymer ?
#
loop_
_entity_poly.entity_id
_entity_poly.type
_entity_poly.pdbx_seq_one_letter_code
_entity_poly.pdbx_strand_id
1 'polypeptide(L)'
;SPGLREIADIIRLGRTTYRKIVVWTINKIVKTFSIVYFVAASTLLLGIPILTPTHMILMLFLYDFVTLSISIDVLRPSERPERWNMRKLVAISTMLGVVKLTELFAALYIAKLINLSYPQLQSFMFHILLLSGLLNILNFREAGMFWNSRPSNYMLLAITIDGIVATTLVWRGIIIPALPLYAIALAFIYVIAVTLLVTDVAKIAVYRLFGRA
;
A
#
# COMPACT_ATOMS: atom_id res chain seq x y z
N SER A 1 15.97 29.44 -27.46
CA SER A 1 14.86 29.55 -28.45
C SER A 1 13.62 28.89 -27.85
N PRO A 2 12.39 29.34 -28.13
CA PRO A 2 11.17 28.74 -27.63
C PRO A 2 11.09 27.22 -27.80
N GLY A 3 11.44 26.71 -28.99
CA GLY A 3 11.35 25.27 -29.29
C GLY A 3 12.21 24.34 -28.42
N LEU A 4 13.38 24.81 -27.93
CA LEU A 4 14.22 23.99 -27.03
C LEU A 4 13.61 23.84 -25.64
N ARG A 5 12.89 24.85 -25.15
CA ARG A 5 12.18 24.77 -23.88
C ARG A 5 11.01 23.78 -23.97
N GLU A 6 10.25 23.82 -25.03
CA GLU A 6 9.13 22.90 -25.26
C GLU A 6 9.60 21.44 -25.32
N ILE A 7 10.72 21.17 -26.03
CA ILE A 7 11.31 19.83 -26.07
C ILE A 7 11.74 19.37 -24.67
N ALA A 8 12.40 20.25 -23.90
CA ALA A 8 12.80 19.93 -22.53
C ALA A 8 11.61 19.64 -21.61
N ASP A 9 10.52 20.39 -21.75
CA ASP A 9 9.30 20.21 -20.96
C ASP A 9 8.58 18.91 -21.34
N ILE A 10 8.52 18.54 -22.61
CA ILE A 10 7.98 17.25 -23.08
C ILE A 10 8.80 16.09 -22.51
N ILE A 11 10.13 16.18 -22.54
CA ILE A 11 11.01 15.14 -21.97
C ILE A 11 10.78 15.02 -20.45
N ARG A 12 10.68 16.12 -19.73
CA ARG A 12 10.37 16.12 -18.29
C ARG A 12 9.02 15.49 -17.99
N LEU A 13 8.00 15.87 -18.75
CA LEU A 13 6.65 15.31 -18.61
C LEU A 13 6.68 13.81 -18.84
N GLY A 14 7.31 13.34 -19.92
CA GLY A 14 7.43 11.92 -20.23
C GLY A 14 8.11 11.12 -19.11
N ARG A 15 9.21 11.63 -18.54
CA ARG A 15 9.92 10.99 -17.42
C ARG A 15 9.08 10.95 -16.15
N THR A 16 8.35 12.02 -15.86
CA THR A 16 7.45 12.07 -14.70
C THR A 16 6.30 11.08 -14.86
N THR A 17 5.68 11.03 -16.02
CA THR A 17 4.61 10.07 -16.33
C THR A 17 5.08 8.63 -16.23
N TYR A 18 6.25 8.32 -16.78
CA TYR A 18 6.87 7.01 -16.65
C TYR A 18 7.04 6.61 -15.18
N ARG A 19 7.58 7.50 -14.36
CA ARG A 19 7.77 7.24 -12.92
C ARG A 19 6.46 7.00 -12.19
N LYS A 20 5.39 7.73 -12.52
CA LYS A 20 4.05 7.48 -11.98
C LYS A 20 3.52 6.09 -12.33
N ILE A 21 3.73 5.66 -13.58
CA ILE A 21 3.35 4.31 -14.02
C ILE A 21 4.12 3.24 -13.24
N VAL A 22 5.43 3.40 -13.04
CA VAL A 22 6.25 2.47 -12.25
C VAL A 22 5.75 2.37 -10.81
N VAL A 23 5.52 3.51 -10.14
CA VAL A 23 5.00 3.56 -8.77
C VAL A 23 3.63 2.87 -8.68
N TRP A 24 2.74 3.15 -9.61
CA TRP A 24 1.42 2.51 -9.68
C TRP A 24 1.54 1.00 -9.86
N THR A 25 2.40 0.56 -10.77
CA THR A 25 2.61 -0.86 -11.07
C THR A 25 3.17 -1.61 -9.87
N ILE A 26 4.18 -1.06 -9.18
CA ILE A 26 4.73 -1.65 -7.95
C ILE A 26 3.62 -1.81 -6.89
N ASN A 27 2.84 -0.74 -6.64
CA ASN A 27 1.73 -0.80 -5.69
C ASN A 27 0.71 -1.89 -6.04
N LYS A 28 0.33 -2.01 -7.32
CA LYS A 28 -0.63 -3.04 -7.76
C LYS A 28 -0.08 -4.46 -7.61
N ILE A 29 1.18 -4.71 -8.01
CA ILE A 29 1.79 -6.04 -7.88
C ILE A 29 1.95 -6.41 -6.41
N VAL A 30 2.49 -5.53 -5.57
CA VAL A 30 2.66 -5.77 -4.12
C VAL A 30 1.32 -6.07 -3.46
N LYS A 31 0.29 -5.26 -3.73
CA LYS A 31 -1.07 -5.47 -3.22
C LYS A 31 -1.60 -6.85 -3.61
N THR A 32 -1.61 -7.15 -4.92
CA THR A 32 -2.18 -8.40 -5.43
C THR A 32 -1.43 -9.61 -4.88
N PHE A 33 -0.10 -9.59 -4.92
CA PHE A 33 0.74 -10.63 -4.34
C PHE A 33 0.39 -10.85 -2.86
N SER A 34 0.44 -9.80 -2.06
CA SER A 34 0.22 -9.88 -0.61
C SER A 34 -1.17 -10.39 -0.26
N ILE A 35 -2.22 -9.88 -0.91
CA ILE A 35 -3.59 -10.31 -0.63
C ILE A 35 -3.80 -11.78 -1.00
N VAL A 36 -3.40 -12.17 -2.22
CA VAL A 36 -3.62 -13.53 -2.70
C VAL A 36 -2.91 -14.55 -1.82
N TYR A 37 -1.61 -14.35 -1.56
CA TYR A 37 -0.84 -15.28 -0.74
C TYR A 37 -1.26 -15.25 0.73
N PHE A 38 -1.59 -14.07 1.28
CA PHE A 38 -2.06 -13.96 2.65
C PHE A 38 -3.40 -14.65 2.85
N VAL A 39 -4.38 -14.40 1.98
CA VAL A 39 -5.72 -15.02 2.10
C VAL A 39 -5.62 -16.53 1.90
N ALA A 40 -4.88 -17.01 0.90
CA ALA A 40 -4.71 -18.44 0.68
C ALA A 40 -4.03 -19.12 1.87
N ALA A 41 -2.87 -18.62 2.30
CA ALA A 41 -2.11 -19.22 3.39
C ALA A 41 -2.83 -19.12 4.74
N SER A 42 -3.45 -17.97 5.07
CA SER A 42 -4.21 -17.83 6.31
C SER A 42 -5.46 -18.72 6.35
N THR A 43 -6.14 -18.88 5.22
CA THR A 43 -7.28 -19.79 5.12
C THR A 43 -6.87 -21.24 5.31
N LEU A 44 -5.73 -21.68 4.72
CA LEU A 44 -5.19 -23.02 4.93
C LEU A 44 -4.78 -23.25 6.39
N LEU A 45 -4.14 -22.26 7.03
CA LEU A 45 -3.68 -22.36 8.41
C LEU A 45 -4.81 -22.33 9.44
N LEU A 46 -5.87 -21.61 9.17
CA LEU A 46 -7.00 -21.43 10.09
C LEU A 46 -8.17 -22.36 9.79
N GLY A 47 -8.22 -22.96 8.61
CA GLY A 47 -9.36 -23.75 8.13
C GLY A 47 -10.61 -22.93 7.79
N ILE A 48 -10.51 -21.59 7.84
CA ILE A 48 -11.62 -20.64 7.66
C ILE A 48 -11.15 -19.39 6.93
N PRO A 49 -11.97 -18.78 6.05
CA PRO A 49 -11.57 -17.62 5.27
C PRO A 49 -11.37 -16.38 6.15
N ILE A 50 -10.17 -15.79 6.09
CA ILE A 50 -9.81 -14.60 6.87
C ILE A 50 -10.47 -13.31 6.36
N LEU A 51 -10.90 -13.28 5.12
CA LEU A 51 -11.64 -12.18 4.51
C LEU A 51 -12.88 -12.72 3.82
N THR A 52 -14.00 -12.02 3.99
CA THR A 52 -15.24 -12.31 3.25
C THR A 52 -15.22 -11.62 1.87
N PRO A 53 -16.04 -12.05 0.91
CA PRO A 53 -16.22 -11.35 -0.37
C PRO A 53 -16.56 -9.86 -0.18
N THR A 54 -17.35 -9.52 0.84
CA THR A 54 -17.70 -8.13 1.17
C THR A 54 -16.47 -7.30 1.53
N HIS A 55 -15.56 -7.85 2.36
CA HIS A 55 -14.29 -7.19 2.68
C HIS A 55 -13.44 -6.98 1.43
N MET A 56 -13.40 -7.95 0.52
CA MET A 56 -12.64 -7.84 -0.73
C MET A 56 -13.19 -6.76 -1.68
N ILE A 57 -14.52 -6.69 -1.80
CA ILE A 57 -15.19 -5.67 -2.62
C ILE A 57 -14.93 -4.26 -2.04
N LEU A 58 -15.10 -4.08 -0.73
CA LEU A 58 -14.81 -2.81 -0.07
C LEU A 58 -13.34 -2.40 -0.26
N MET A 59 -12.40 -3.34 -0.10
CA MET A 59 -10.97 -3.07 -0.35
C MET A 59 -10.69 -2.67 -1.80
N LEU A 60 -11.39 -3.28 -2.76
CA LEU A 60 -11.23 -2.93 -4.17
C LEU A 60 -11.62 -1.47 -4.40
N PHE A 61 -12.81 -1.09 -3.96
CA PHE A 61 -13.32 0.28 -4.16
C PHE A 61 -12.45 1.32 -3.44
N LEU A 62 -12.23 1.17 -2.15
CA LEU A 62 -11.50 2.15 -1.35
C LEU A 62 -10.05 2.29 -1.82
N TYR A 63 -9.33 1.18 -1.95
CA TYR A 63 -7.92 1.24 -2.34
C TYR A 63 -7.73 1.73 -3.77
N ASP A 64 -8.55 1.30 -4.71
CA ASP A 64 -8.38 1.68 -6.11
C ASP A 64 -8.69 3.16 -6.33
N PHE A 65 -9.64 3.72 -5.57
CA PHE A 65 -9.91 5.15 -5.60
C PHE A 65 -8.67 5.97 -5.22
N VAL A 66 -7.97 5.59 -4.14
CA VAL A 66 -6.74 6.29 -3.74
C VAL A 66 -5.60 6.08 -4.72
N THR A 67 -5.46 4.89 -5.32
CA THR A 67 -4.37 4.67 -6.29
C THR A 67 -4.49 5.54 -7.53
N LEU A 68 -5.68 6.05 -7.89
CA LEU A 68 -5.85 7.05 -8.94
C LEU A 68 -5.14 8.36 -8.61
N SER A 69 -4.99 8.71 -7.33
CA SER A 69 -4.28 9.92 -6.91
C SER A 69 -2.79 9.94 -7.27
N ILE A 70 -2.20 8.78 -7.57
CA ILE A 70 -0.81 8.67 -8.07
C ILE A 70 -0.67 9.43 -9.41
N SER A 71 -1.71 9.44 -10.23
CA SER A 71 -1.69 10.12 -11.53
C SER A 71 -1.51 11.63 -11.41
N ILE A 72 -2.02 12.23 -10.33
CA ILE A 72 -1.95 13.67 -10.06
C ILE A 72 -0.88 14.03 -9.03
N ASP A 73 -0.13 13.05 -8.52
CA ASP A 73 0.94 13.30 -7.56
C ASP A 73 2.14 14.03 -8.21
N VAL A 74 2.88 14.77 -7.38
CA VAL A 74 4.06 15.52 -7.80
C VAL A 74 5.31 14.67 -7.55
N LEU A 75 5.71 13.89 -8.57
CA LEU A 75 6.95 13.12 -8.54
C LEU A 75 8.06 13.89 -9.27
N ARG A 76 9.28 13.85 -8.71
CA ARG A 76 10.45 14.43 -9.38
C ARG A 76 10.80 13.59 -10.59
N PRO A 77 11.04 14.21 -11.77
CA PRO A 77 11.49 13.47 -12.94
C PRO A 77 12.85 12.81 -12.66
N SER A 78 13.10 11.66 -13.27
CA SER A 78 14.41 11.04 -13.12
C SER A 78 15.47 11.85 -13.90
N GLU A 79 16.68 11.94 -13.33
CA GLU A 79 17.79 12.67 -13.97
C GLU A 79 18.33 11.94 -15.20
N ARG A 80 18.16 10.61 -15.25
CA ARG A 80 18.64 9.76 -16.35
C ARG A 80 17.48 9.12 -17.08
N PRO A 81 17.62 8.78 -18.37
CA PRO A 81 16.64 8.00 -19.10
C PRO A 81 16.47 6.63 -18.44
N GLU A 82 15.27 6.31 -18.02
CA GLU A 82 14.93 5.00 -17.47
C GLU A 82 14.44 4.08 -18.61
N ARG A 83 14.81 2.80 -18.55
CA ARG A 83 14.34 1.79 -19.48
C ARG A 83 13.37 0.86 -18.77
N TRP A 84 12.28 0.52 -19.44
CA TRP A 84 11.32 -0.42 -18.93
C TRP A 84 11.95 -1.82 -18.77
N ASN A 85 12.14 -2.27 -17.55
CA ASN A 85 12.65 -3.59 -17.25
C ASN A 85 11.63 -4.37 -16.38
N MET A 86 10.74 -5.11 -17.07
CA MET A 86 9.69 -5.88 -16.41
C MET A 86 10.23 -6.90 -15.41
N ARG A 87 11.33 -7.60 -15.74
CA ARG A 87 11.92 -8.61 -14.84
C ARG A 87 12.34 -7.98 -13.51
N LYS A 88 13.01 -6.84 -13.59
CA LYS A 88 13.45 -6.10 -12.41
C LYS A 88 12.28 -5.56 -11.59
N LEU A 89 11.28 -5.00 -12.25
CA LEU A 89 10.09 -4.45 -11.62
C LEU A 89 9.30 -5.54 -10.89
N VAL A 90 9.11 -6.70 -11.52
CA VAL A 90 8.46 -7.85 -10.89
C VAL A 90 9.29 -8.38 -9.71
N ALA A 91 10.62 -8.51 -9.85
CA ALA A 91 11.49 -8.96 -8.76
C ALA A 91 11.41 -8.04 -7.54
N ILE A 92 11.52 -6.73 -7.73
CA ILE A 92 11.37 -5.72 -6.66
C ILE A 92 10.00 -5.83 -6.01
N SER A 93 8.94 -5.85 -6.81
CA SER A 93 7.56 -5.92 -6.29
C SER A 93 7.28 -7.23 -5.54
N THR A 94 7.83 -8.35 -5.99
CA THR A 94 7.70 -9.64 -5.29
C THR A 94 8.41 -9.60 -3.94
N MET A 95 9.64 -9.07 -3.88
CA MET A 95 10.35 -8.93 -2.60
C MET A 95 9.62 -8.02 -1.62
N LEU A 96 9.10 -6.89 -2.09
CA LEU A 96 8.26 -6.01 -1.29
C LEU A 96 6.95 -6.70 -0.88
N GLY A 97 6.39 -7.53 -1.74
CA GLY A 97 5.23 -8.36 -1.44
C GLY A 97 5.50 -9.37 -0.32
N VAL A 98 6.69 -9.98 -0.29
CA VAL A 98 7.11 -10.89 0.80
C VAL A 98 7.24 -10.12 2.11
N VAL A 99 7.86 -8.93 2.10
CA VAL A 99 7.93 -8.06 3.30
C VAL A 99 6.51 -7.74 3.79
N LYS A 100 5.62 -7.38 2.88
CA LYS A 100 4.20 -7.11 3.22
C LYS A 100 3.49 -8.33 3.77
N LEU A 101 3.75 -9.50 3.22
CA LEU A 101 3.17 -10.75 3.70
C LEU A 101 3.60 -11.04 5.15
N THR A 102 4.88 -10.84 5.48
CA THR A 102 5.38 -10.96 6.85
C THR A 102 4.68 -9.98 7.81
N GLU A 103 4.48 -8.73 7.39
CA GLU A 103 3.71 -7.73 8.13
C GLU A 103 2.28 -8.23 8.41
N LEU A 104 1.59 -8.79 7.41
CA LEU A 104 0.22 -9.27 7.56
C LEU A 104 0.11 -10.48 8.50
N PHE A 105 1.06 -11.41 8.45
CA PHE A 105 1.09 -12.54 9.40
C PHE A 105 1.41 -12.10 10.83
N ALA A 106 2.29 -11.10 11.01
CA ALA A 106 2.53 -10.51 12.32
C ALA A 106 1.27 -9.82 12.88
N ALA A 107 0.52 -9.10 12.05
CA ALA A 107 -0.78 -8.52 12.43
C ALA A 107 -1.81 -9.60 12.81
N LEU A 108 -1.87 -10.70 12.06
CA LEU A 108 -2.75 -11.83 12.36
C LEU A 108 -2.38 -12.49 13.71
N TYR A 109 -1.09 -12.62 14.00
CA TYR A 109 -0.63 -13.12 15.29
C TYR A 109 -1.05 -12.20 16.45
N ILE A 110 -0.88 -10.89 16.30
CA ILE A 110 -1.34 -9.89 17.28
C ILE A 110 -2.85 -9.98 17.48
N ALA A 111 -3.62 -10.09 16.40
CA ALA A 111 -5.07 -10.20 16.47
C ALA A 111 -5.53 -11.44 17.25
N LYS A 112 -4.80 -12.55 17.16
CA LYS A 112 -5.04 -13.75 17.97
C LYS A 112 -4.71 -13.54 19.45
N LEU A 113 -3.63 -12.81 19.77
CA LEU A 113 -3.24 -12.52 21.15
C LEU A 113 -4.27 -11.67 21.89
N ILE A 114 -4.95 -10.76 21.21
CA ILE A 114 -6.01 -9.93 21.81
C ILE A 114 -7.38 -10.61 21.85
N ASN A 115 -7.45 -11.90 21.49
CA ASN A 115 -8.64 -12.74 21.58
C ASN A 115 -9.89 -12.15 20.87
N LEU A 116 -9.73 -11.59 19.69
CA LEU A 116 -10.85 -11.14 18.88
C LEU A 116 -11.73 -12.32 18.47
N SER A 117 -13.06 -12.13 18.50
CA SER A 117 -13.98 -13.09 17.88
C SER A 117 -13.70 -13.23 16.38
N TYR A 118 -14.08 -14.37 15.79
CA TYR A 118 -13.79 -14.61 14.38
C TYR A 118 -14.28 -13.49 13.42
N PRO A 119 -15.53 -12.99 13.56
CA PRO A 119 -15.96 -11.86 12.73
C PRO A 119 -15.17 -10.59 12.96
N GLN A 120 -14.76 -10.31 14.21
CA GLN A 120 -13.89 -9.16 14.52
C GLN A 120 -12.48 -9.34 13.95
N LEU A 121 -11.95 -10.56 13.96
CA LEU A 121 -10.67 -10.88 13.34
C LEU A 121 -10.67 -10.54 11.83
N GLN A 122 -11.75 -10.90 11.13
CA GLN A 122 -11.91 -10.57 9.72
C GLN A 122 -11.92 -9.04 9.48
N SER A 123 -12.68 -8.29 10.26
CA SER A 123 -12.74 -6.83 10.18
C SER A 123 -11.40 -6.17 10.56
N PHE A 124 -10.69 -6.72 11.55
CA PHE A 124 -9.36 -6.26 11.94
C PHE A 124 -8.36 -6.45 10.81
N MET A 125 -8.32 -7.62 10.19
CA MET A 125 -7.42 -7.89 9.07
C MET A 125 -7.77 -7.06 7.83
N PHE A 126 -9.06 -6.85 7.55
CA PHE A 126 -9.50 -5.90 6.53
C PHE A 126 -8.96 -4.49 6.79
N HIS A 127 -9.11 -3.99 8.03
CA HIS A 127 -8.67 -2.65 8.42
C HIS A 127 -7.14 -2.50 8.30
N ILE A 128 -6.36 -3.48 8.79
CA ILE A 128 -4.90 -3.52 8.64
C ILE A 128 -4.49 -3.54 7.15
N LEU A 129 -5.08 -4.42 6.36
CA LEU A 129 -4.78 -4.55 4.93
C LEU A 129 -5.04 -3.24 4.18
N LEU A 130 -6.16 -2.59 4.46
CA LEU A 130 -6.51 -1.34 3.81
C LEU A 130 -5.59 -0.20 4.26
N LEU A 131 -5.48 0.08 5.55
CA LEU A 131 -4.64 1.18 6.06
C LEU A 131 -3.17 1.02 5.65
N SER A 132 -2.62 -0.18 5.80
CA SER A 132 -1.23 -0.43 5.41
C SER A 132 -1.04 -0.36 3.90
N GLY A 133 -2.05 -0.72 3.11
CA GLY A 133 -2.07 -0.52 1.66
C GLY A 133 -2.04 0.96 1.29
N LEU A 134 -2.87 1.79 1.95
CA LEU A 134 -2.91 3.24 1.74
C LEU A 134 -1.56 3.89 2.08
N LEU A 135 -0.93 3.52 3.21
CA LEU A 135 0.37 4.05 3.58
C LEU A 135 1.51 3.56 2.68
N ASN A 136 1.40 2.36 2.10
CA ASN A 136 2.38 1.89 1.11
C ASN A 136 2.41 2.73 -0.16
N ILE A 137 1.32 3.41 -0.51
CA ILE A 137 1.34 4.37 -1.62
C ILE A 137 2.36 5.49 -1.33
N LEU A 138 2.43 5.96 -0.07
CA LEU A 138 3.42 6.95 0.35
C LEU A 138 4.85 6.38 0.34
N ASN A 139 5.03 5.14 0.78
CA ASN A 139 6.32 4.48 0.81
C ASN A 139 6.90 4.27 -0.60
N PHE A 140 6.12 3.74 -1.52
CA PHE A 140 6.64 3.32 -2.83
C PHE A 140 6.82 4.47 -3.83
N ARG A 141 6.31 5.67 -3.53
CA ARG A 141 6.53 6.85 -4.37
C ARG A 141 7.98 7.35 -4.33
N GLU A 142 8.72 7.05 -3.26
CA GLU A 142 10.10 7.45 -3.06
C GLU A 142 11.04 6.24 -2.94
N ALA A 143 12.23 6.37 -3.51
CA ALA A 143 13.25 5.35 -3.38
C ALA A 143 14.01 5.41 -2.05
N GLY A 144 14.07 6.59 -1.43
CA GLY A 144 14.52 6.81 -0.06
C GLY A 144 13.39 6.67 0.95
N MET A 145 13.50 7.31 2.10
CA MET A 145 12.45 7.36 3.10
C MET A 145 11.21 8.09 2.58
N PHE A 146 10.01 7.67 3.03
CA PHE A 146 8.74 8.20 2.55
C PHE A 146 8.59 9.73 2.71
N TRP A 147 9.28 10.33 3.68
CA TRP A 147 9.26 11.78 3.94
C TRP A 147 10.23 12.59 3.07
N ASN A 148 11.06 11.97 2.22
CA ASN A 148 12.05 12.68 1.40
C ASN A 148 11.42 13.61 0.35
N SER A 149 10.16 13.41 0.01
CA SER A 149 9.39 14.33 -0.80
C SER A 149 7.95 14.45 -0.31
N ARG A 150 7.41 15.65 -0.43
CA ARG A 150 6.01 15.92 -0.01
C ARG A 150 5.05 15.32 -1.04
N PRO A 151 4.07 14.50 -0.62
CA PRO A 151 2.98 14.06 -1.47
C PRO A 151 2.09 15.24 -1.88
N SER A 152 1.36 15.08 -2.99
CA SER A 152 0.35 16.07 -3.37
C SER A 152 -0.75 16.15 -2.31
N ASN A 153 -1.34 17.35 -2.14
CA ASN A 153 -2.44 17.51 -1.20
C ASN A 153 -3.65 16.63 -1.56
N TYR A 154 -3.86 16.38 -2.85
CA TYR A 154 -4.92 15.48 -3.33
C TYR A 154 -4.69 14.03 -2.90
N MET A 155 -3.44 13.54 -2.96
CA MET A 155 -3.09 12.21 -2.49
C MET A 155 -3.29 12.09 -0.97
N LEU A 156 -2.84 13.08 -0.19
CA LEU A 156 -3.03 13.09 1.26
C LEU A 156 -4.52 13.13 1.61
N LEU A 157 -5.30 13.94 0.91
CA LEU A 157 -6.74 14.02 1.11
C LEU A 157 -7.43 12.69 0.81
N ALA A 158 -7.08 12.05 -0.32
CA ALA A 158 -7.64 10.75 -0.71
C ALA A 158 -7.32 9.67 0.34
N ILE A 159 -6.06 9.56 0.79
CA ILE A 159 -5.64 8.62 1.84
C ILE A 159 -6.39 8.88 3.15
N THR A 160 -6.54 10.16 3.52
CA THR A 160 -7.22 10.54 4.77
C THR A 160 -8.71 10.22 4.71
N ILE A 161 -9.39 10.57 3.63
CA ILE A 161 -10.82 10.28 3.45
C ILE A 161 -11.06 8.76 3.49
N ASP A 162 -10.29 7.98 2.73
CA ASP A 162 -10.44 6.52 2.71
C ASP A 162 -10.12 5.89 4.08
N GLY A 163 -9.10 6.38 4.76
CA GLY A 163 -8.79 5.95 6.13
C GLY A 163 -9.93 6.23 7.10
N ILE A 164 -10.57 7.40 7.01
CA ILE A 164 -11.74 7.76 7.84
C ILE A 164 -12.93 6.87 7.49
N VAL A 165 -13.22 6.68 6.20
CA VAL A 165 -14.32 5.83 5.75
C VAL A 165 -14.12 4.39 6.24
N ALA A 166 -12.94 3.80 6.01
CA ALA A 166 -12.62 2.44 6.46
C ALA A 166 -12.76 2.29 7.99
N THR A 167 -12.25 3.26 8.74
CA THR A 167 -12.33 3.27 10.20
C THR A 167 -13.78 3.38 10.68
N THR A 168 -14.58 4.22 10.03
CA THR A 168 -16.01 4.37 10.35
C THR A 168 -16.78 3.09 10.08
N LEU A 169 -16.49 2.40 8.96
CA LEU A 169 -17.12 1.12 8.63
C LEU A 169 -16.86 0.07 9.70
N VAL A 170 -15.59 -0.10 10.13
CA VAL A 170 -15.23 -1.10 11.15
C VAL A 170 -15.67 -0.68 12.56
N TRP A 171 -15.73 0.62 12.86
CA TRP A 171 -16.16 1.10 14.16
C TRP A 171 -17.66 0.95 14.36
N ARG A 172 -18.46 1.37 13.36
CA ARG A 172 -19.92 1.34 13.41
C ARG A 172 -20.50 -0.04 13.07
N GLY A 173 -19.71 -0.95 12.51
CA GLY A 173 -20.20 -2.24 12.04
C GLY A 173 -21.13 -2.12 10.83
N ILE A 174 -20.84 -1.18 9.94
CA ILE A 174 -21.65 -0.96 8.73
C ILE A 174 -21.17 -1.96 7.67
N ILE A 175 -22.05 -2.87 7.27
CA ILE A 175 -21.80 -3.92 6.24
C ILE A 175 -20.83 -5.02 6.72
N ILE A 176 -19.90 -4.70 7.62
CA ILE A 176 -18.88 -5.60 8.17
C ILE A 176 -18.95 -5.57 9.71
N PRO A 177 -18.52 -6.65 10.40
CA PRO A 177 -18.58 -6.72 11.86
C PRO A 177 -17.85 -5.57 12.55
N ALA A 178 -18.46 -5.03 13.62
CA ALA A 178 -17.88 -3.94 14.38
C ALA A 178 -16.62 -4.36 15.15
N LEU A 179 -15.64 -3.44 15.20
CA LEU A 179 -14.43 -3.57 16.02
C LEU A 179 -14.52 -2.72 17.28
N PRO A 180 -14.01 -3.23 18.41
CA PRO A 180 -13.84 -2.42 19.61
C PRO A 180 -12.76 -1.36 19.40
N LEU A 181 -12.91 -0.21 20.06
CA LEU A 181 -11.99 0.95 19.90
C LEU A 181 -10.54 0.60 20.18
N TYR A 182 -10.24 -0.27 21.15
CA TYR A 182 -8.87 -0.69 21.44
C TYR A 182 -8.22 -1.43 20.26
N ALA A 183 -8.99 -2.24 19.52
CA ALA A 183 -8.49 -2.96 18.36
C ALA A 183 -8.24 -1.99 17.18
N ILE A 184 -9.08 -0.99 17.00
CA ILE A 184 -8.89 0.07 16.01
C ILE A 184 -7.62 0.88 16.34
N ALA A 185 -7.45 1.30 17.60
CA ALA A 185 -6.26 2.02 18.04
C ALA A 185 -4.99 1.18 17.82
N LEU A 186 -5.03 -0.10 18.17
CA LEU A 186 -3.92 -1.02 17.95
C LEU A 186 -3.59 -1.17 16.46
N ALA A 187 -4.60 -1.26 15.60
CA ALA A 187 -4.41 -1.31 14.15
C ALA A 187 -3.67 -0.06 13.63
N PHE A 188 -4.07 1.14 14.07
CA PHE A 188 -3.37 2.38 13.70
C PHE A 188 -1.92 2.40 14.19
N ILE A 189 -1.68 2.09 15.46
CA ILE A 189 -0.33 2.05 16.03
C ILE A 189 0.54 1.05 15.26
N TYR A 190 0.00 -0.15 15.01
CA TYR A 190 0.70 -1.20 14.27
C TYR A 190 1.05 -0.75 12.86
N VAL A 191 0.08 -0.25 12.11
CA VAL A 191 0.27 0.15 10.71
C VAL A 191 1.24 1.33 10.59
N ILE A 192 1.15 2.32 11.46
CA ILE A 192 2.11 3.44 11.47
C ILE A 192 3.52 2.93 11.79
N ALA A 193 3.68 2.13 12.85
CA ALA A 193 4.99 1.64 13.26
C ALA A 193 5.60 0.68 12.23
N VAL A 194 4.85 -0.29 11.74
CA VAL A 194 5.38 -1.33 10.86
C VAL A 194 5.42 -0.88 9.41
N THR A 195 4.34 -0.31 8.89
CA THR A 195 4.31 0.06 7.47
C THR A 195 5.18 1.28 7.16
N LEU A 196 5.11 2.36 7.96
CA LEU A 196 5.90 3.57 7.67
C LEU A 196 7.37 3.47 8.09
N LEU A 197 7.71 2.63 9.07
CA LEU A 197 9.10 2.54 9.53
C LEU A 197 9.76 1.25 9.04
N VAL A 198 9.22 0.08 9.38
CA VAL A 198 9.87 -1.20 9.06
C VAL A 198 9.80 -1.51 7.58
N THR A 199 8.61 -1.39 6.97
CA THR A 199 8.44 -1.67 5.53
C THR A 199 9.18 -0.63 4.67
N ASP A 200 9.26 0.61 5.12
CA ASP A 200 10.00 1.66 4.39
C ASP A 200 11.52 1.39 4.40
N VAL A 201 12.08 0.97 5.53
CA VAL A 201 13.49 0.55 5.62
C VAL A 201 13.76 -0.69 4.77
N ALA A 202 12.87 -1.70 4.84
CA ALA A 202 12.99 -2.91 4.02
C ALA A 202 12.94 -2.58 2.51
N LYS A 203 12.08 -1.66 2.10
CA LYS A 203 12.04 -1.13 0.72
C LYS A 203 13.39 -0.56 0.29
N ILE A 204 14.03 0.25 1.13
CA ILE A 204 15.35 0.82 0.81
C ILE A 204 16.39 -0.29 0.63
N ALA A 205 16.36 -1.33 1.46
CA ALA A 205 17.24 -2.48 1.31
C ALA A 205 17.01 -3.22 -0.03
N VAL A 206 15.75 -3.45 -0.39
CA VAL A 206 15.38 -4.07 -1.68
C VAL A 206 15.87 -3.21 -2.86
N TYR A 207 15.67 -1.89 -2.81
CA TYR A 207 16.14 -0.99 -3.86
C TYR A 207 17.67 -0.90 -3.95
N ARG A 208 18.40 -1.11 -2.86
CA ARG A 208 19.87 -1.21 -2.89
C ARG A 208 20.35 -2.50 -3.56
N LEU A 209 19.67 -3.61 -3.34
CA LEU A 209 20.01 -4.91 -3.92
C LEU A 209 19.76 -4.98 -5.44
N PHE A 210 18.63 -4.48 -5.86
CA PHE A 210 18.20 -4.57 -7.27
C PHE A 210 18.46 -3.30 -8.10
N GLY A 211 18.85 -2.22 -7.45
CA GLY A 211 18.82 -0.88 -8.05
C GLY A 211 17.39 -0.34 -8.14
N ARG A 212 17.22 0.94 -8.49
CA ARG A 212 15.90 1.54 -8.73
C ARG A 212 15.25 0.90 -9.95
N ALA A 213 13.94 0.64 -9.85
CA ALA A 213 13.13 0.17 -10.99
C ALA A 213 12.99 1.26 -12.04
#